data_589986a534d9814fe527bf4e15b1ebd0
#
_entry.id   589986a534d9814fe527bf4e15b1ebd0
#
_cell.length_a   1.000
_cell.length_b   1.000
_cell.length_c   1.000
_cell.angle_alpha   90.00
_cell.angle_beta   90.00
_cell.angle_gamma   90.00
#
_symmetry.space_group_name_H-M   'P 1'
#
loop_
_entity.id
_entity.type
_entity.pdbx_description
1 polymer ?
#
loop_
_entity_poly.entity_id
_entity_poly.type
_entity_poly.pdbx_seq_one_letter_code
_entity_poly.pdbx_strand_id
1 'polypeptide(L)'
;SALIFGGQAGRLLSQLFLSEHELLVSEYVDEEFQAKLQQKWPAKAEKVYQCYRTLNINFCKSTDKVLGHLRDEKDIPVLSDAIYNKADIILTGDKDFLEANLTNPLIFSPSMLYEYLNKD
;
A
#
# COMPACT_ATOMS: atom_id res chain seq x y z
N SER A 1 3.28 -2.85 -6.75
CA SER A 1 3.59 -2.51 -8.15
C SER A 1 4.96 -1.86 -8.31
N ALA A 2 5.36 -1.00 -7.37
CA ALA A 2 6.66 -0.32 -7.44
C ALA A 2 7.84 -1.29 -7.50
N LEU A 3 7.76 -2.41 -6.80
CA LEU A 3 8.81 -3.42 -6.78
C LEU A 3 8.96 -4.13 -8.12
N ILE A 4 7.89 -4.18 -8.90
CA ILE A 4 7.83 -4.92 -10.14
C ILE A 4 8.15 -4.03 -11.34
N PHE A 5 7.62 -2.81 -11.34
CA PHE A 5 7.70 -1.92 -12.49
C PHE A 5 8.80 -0.85 -12.40
N GLY A 6 9.35 -0.60 -11.20
CA GLY A 6 10.39 0.41 -11.04
C GLY A 6 9.90 1.83 -11.31
N GLY A 7 10.75 2.66 -11.92
CA GLY A 7 10.41 4.03 -12.26
C GLY A 7 10.20 4.93 -11.05
N GLN A 8 9.26 5.87 -11.14
CA GLN A 8 8.98 6.82 -10.06
C GLN A 8 8.54 6.11 -8.79
N ALA A 9 7.71 5.08 -8.92
CA ALA A 9 7.25 4.31 -7.77
C ALA A 9 8.39 3.59 -7.08
N GLY A 10 9.35 3.06 -7.84
CA GLY A 10 10.54 2.43 -7.28
C GLY A 10 11.42 3.41 -6.53
N ARG A 11 11.59 4.64 -7.08
CA ARG A 11 12.33 5.70 -6.41
C ARG A 11 11.67 6.11 -5.11
N LEU A 12 10.35 6.21 -5.11
CA LEU A 12 9.57 6.54 -3.92
C LEU A 12 9.77 5.49 -2.83
N LEU A 13 9.71 4.21 -3.18
CA LEU A 13 9.95 3.13 -2.22
C LEU A 13 11.35 3.21 -1.63
N SER A 14 12.37 3.42 -2.48
CA SER A 14 13.74 3.56 -2.01
C SER A 14 13.88 4.72 -1.02
N GLN A 15 13.24 5.85 -1.33
CA GLN A 15 13.26 7.01 -0.45
C GLN A 15 12.59 6.71 0.89
N LEU A 16 11.46 6.01 0.87
CA LEU A 16 10.75 5.64 2.09
C LEU A 16 11.56 4.66 2.95
N PHE A 17 12.27 3.71 2.32
CA PHE A 17 13.11 2.78 3.06
C PHE A 17 14.30 3.46 3.73
N LEU A 18 14.81 4.55 3.15
CA LEU A 18 15.94 5.29 3.70
C LEU A 18 15.53 6.38 4.69
N SER A 19 14.24 6.60 4.86
CA SER A 19 13.69 7.60 5.76
C SER A 19 13.22 6.96 7.06
N GLU A 20 12.70 7.79 7.97
CA GLU A 20 12.13 7.32 9.23
C GLU A 20 10.68 6.85 9.11
N HIS A 21 10.15 6.83 7.88
CA HIS A 21 8.77 6.41 7.66
C HIS A 21 8.62 4.91 7.82
N GLU A 22 7.56 4.52 8.50
CA GLU A 22 7.22 3.12 8.68
C GLU A 22 6.26 2.68 7.58
N LEU A 23 6.61 1.60 6.88
CA LEU A 23 5.76 1.01 5.85
C LEU A 23 4.97 -0.13 6.44
N LEU A 24 3.65 -0.07 6.30
CA LEU A 24 2.73 -1.08 6.81
C LEU A 24 2.03 -1.78 5.66
N VAL A 25 1.90 -3.10 5.78
CA VAL A 25 1.10 -3.90 4.85
C VAL A 25 0.24 -4.83 5.69
N SER A 26 -1.08 -4.77 5.52
CA SER A 26 -1.98 -5.64 6.26
C SER A 26 -2.01 -7.04 5.63
N GLU A 27 -2.47 -8.02 6.41
CA GLU A 27 -2.63 -9.39 5.91
C GLU A 27 -3.52 -9.44 4.68
N TYR A 28 -4.59 -8.65 4.65
CA TYR A 28 -5.50 -8.59 3.52
C TYR A 28 -4.78 -8.12 2.25
N VAL A 29 -4.01 -7.04 2.35
CA VAL A 29 -3.26 -6.50 1.21
C VAL A 29 -2.17 -7.47 0.76
N ASP A 30 -1.51 -8.13 1.70
CA ASP A 30 -0.49 -9.12 1.39
C ASP A 30 -1.09 -10.30 0.61
N GLU A 31 -2.24 -10.78 1.01
CA GLU A 31 -2.94 -11.86 0.30
C GLU A 31 -3.35 -11.44 -1.11
N GLU A 32 -3.84 -10.21 -1.27
CA GLU A 32 -4.17 -9.67 -2.59
C GLU A 32 -2.94 -9.60 -3.48
N PHE A 33 -1.82 -9.17 -2.92
CA PHE A 33 -0.57 -9.08 -3.66
C PHE A 33 -0.11 -10.46 -4.14
N GLN A 34 -0.16 -11.46 -3.26
CA GLN A 34 0.19 -12.83 -3.63
C GLN A 34 -0.71 -13.35 -4.75
N ALA A 35 -2.02 -13.10 -4.65
CA ALA A 35 -2.97 -13.54 -5.68
C ALA A 35 -2.68 -12.88 -7.03
N LYS A 36 -2.37 -11.60 -7.04
CA LYS A 36 -2.02 -10.89 -8.28
C LYS A 36 -0.73 -11.39 -8.89
N LEU A 37 0.26 -11.72 -8.07
CA LEU A 37 1.52 -12.29 -8.57
C LEU A 37 1.27 -13.62 -9.27
N GLN A 38 0.46 -14.50 -8.67
CA GLN A 38 0.13 -15.79 -9.27
C GLN A 38 -0.64 -15.62 -10.57
N GLN A 39 -1.48 -14.62 -10.65
CA GLN A 39 -2.27 -14.36 -11.85
C GLN A 39 -1.43 -13.81 -12.99
N LYS A 40 -0.57 -12.84 -12.71
CA LYS A 40 0.18 -12.10 -13.76
C LYS A 40 1.51 -12.75 -14.12
N TRP A 41 2.22 -13.29 -13.14
CA TRP A 41 3.56 -13.85 -13.36
C TRP A 41 3.74 -15.13 -12.56
N PRO A 42 2.98 -16.21 -12.89
CA PRO A 42 3.03 -17.43 -12.09
C PRO A 42 4.43 -18.05 -12.01
N ALA A 43 5.23 -17.95 -13.06
CA ALA A 43 6.57 -18.52 -13.05
C ALA A 43 7.54 -17.77 -12.13
N LYS A 44 7.28 -16.50 -11.84
CA LYS A 44 8.15 -15.64 -11.03
C LYS A 44 7.54 -15.27 -9.69
N ALA A 45 6.30 -15.68 -9.45
CA ALA A 45 5.52 -15.20 -8.30
C ALA A 45 6.22 -15.48 -6.97
N GLU A 46 6.68 -16.70 -6.76
CA GLU A 46 7.33 -17.06 -5.51
C GLU A 46 8.60 -16.27 -5.27
N LYS A 47 9.41 -16.12 -6.31
CA LYS A 47 10.68 -15.41 -6.20
C LYS A 47 10.48 -13.92 -5.90
N VAL A 48 9.52 -13.30 -6.59
CA VAL A 48 9.17 -11.90 -6.36
C VAL A 48 8.63 -11.71 -4.94
N TYR A 49 7.76 -12.61 -4.51
CA TYR A 49 7.19 -12.55 -3.18
C TYR A 49 8.26 -12.68 -2.10
N GLN A 50 9.22 -13.59 -2.29
CA GLN A 50 10.32 -13.76 -1.34
C GLN A 50 11.18 -12.51 -1.23
N CYS A 51 11.47 -11.85 -2.36
CA CYS A 51 12.19 -10.58 -2.34
C CYS A 51 11.39 -9.52 -1.58
N TYR A 52 10.09 -9.45 -1.81
CA TYR A 52 9.20 -8.53 -1.15
C TYR A 52 9.23 -8.73 0.38
N ARG A 53 9.26 -9.98 0.85
CA ARG A 53 9.29 -10.29 2.27
C ARG A 53 10.60 -9.89 2.95
N THR A 54 11.67 -9.68 2.19
CA THR A 54 12.95 -9.23 2.75
C THR A 54 13.04 -7.73 2.93
N LEU A 55 12.08 -6.96 2.40
CA LEU A 55 12.08 -5.52 2.52
C LEU A 55 11.70 -5.08 3.94
N ASN A 56 12.09 -3.85 4.28
CA ASN A 56 11.79 -3.28 5.59
C ASN A 56 10.33 -2.83 5.67
N ILE A 57 9.43 -3.79 5.72
CA ILE A 57 8.00 -3.59 5.79
C ILE A 57 7.46 -4.26 7.04
N ASN A 58 6.58 -3.59 7.75
CA ASN A 58 5.89 -4.15 8.90
C ASN A 58 4.57 -4.76 8.44
N PHE A 59 4.43 -6.07 8.60
CA PHE A 59 3.21 -6.79 8.26
C PHE A 59 2.29 -6.75 9.47
N CYS A 60 1.12 -6.16 9.30
CA CYS A 60 0.19 -5.98 10.40
C CYS A 60 -1.09 -6.79 10.20
N LYS A 61 -1.80 -6.99 11.28
CA LYS A 61 -3.01 -7.80 11.26
C LYS A 61 -4.18 -7.03 10.67
N SER A 62 -5.03 -7.76 9.95
CA SER A 62 -6.27 -7.23 9.44
C SER A 62 -7.36 -7.30 10.50
N THR A 63 -8.35 -6.43 10.38
CA THR A 63 -9.56 -6.45 11.21
C THR A 63 -10.72 -6.97 10.38
N ASP A 64 -11.66 -7.65 11.03
CA ASP A 64 -12.91 -8.04 10.41
C ASP A 64 -14.00 -6.98 10.58
N LYS A 65 -13.68 -5.89 11.27
CA LYS A 65 -14.62 -4.79 11.51
C LYS A 65 -14.61 -3.81 10.35
N VAL A 66 -15.77 -3.22 10.07
CA VAL A 66 -15.90 -2.14 9.10
C VAL A 66 -15.68 -0.83 9.84
N LEU A 67 -14.53 -0.19 9.60
CA LEU A 67 -14.14 1.03 10.30
C LEU A 67 -14.24 2.29 9.44
N GLY A 68 -14.62 2.15 8.19
CA GLY A 68 -14.81 3.28 7.29
C GLY A 68 -15.64 2.89 6.09
N HIS A 69 -15.98 3.87 5.24
CA HIS A 69 -16.83 3.67 4.08
C HIS A 69 -16.17 4.19 2.83
N LEU A 70 -16.30 3.41 1.75
CA LEU A 70 -15.85 3.77 0.40
C LEU A 70 -16.92 3.32 -0.58
N ARG A 71 -16.95 3.96 -1.74
CA ARG A 71 -17.90 3.63 -2.80
C ARG A 71 -17.73 2.19 -3.28
N ASP A 72 -16.48 1.73 -3.43
CA ASP A 72 -16.20 0.34 -3.77
C ASP A 72 -16.02 -0.48 -2.49
N GLU A 73 -16.94 -1.40 -2.26
CA GLU A 73 -16.93 -2.24 -1.06
C GLU A 73 -15.67 -3.11 -0.95
N LYS A 74 -15.03 -3.42 -2.09
CA LYS A 74 -13.80 -4.22 -2.08
C LYS A 74 -12.64 -3.52 -1.40
N ASP A 75 -12.67 -2.18 -1.34
CA ASP A 75 -11.60 -1.40 -0.74
C ASP A 75 -11.86 -1.09 0.73
N ILE A 76 -13.05 -1.40 1.24
CA ILE A 76 -13.37 -1.17 2.66
C ILE A 76 -12.44 -1.93 3.60
N PRO A 77 -12.06 -3.20 3.33
CA PRO A 77 -11.10 -3.89 4.20
C PRO A 77 -9.74 -3.19 4.27
N VAL A 78 -9.26 -2.63 3.15
CA VAL A 78 -7.98 -1.90 3.14
C VAL A 78 -8.07 -0.66 4.02
N LEU A 79 -9.14 0.12 3.87
CA LEU A 79 -9.36 1.31 4.68
C LEU A 79 -9.52 0.94 6.16
N SER A 80 -10.30 -0.10 6.45
CA SER A 80 -10.54 -0.56 7.81
C SER A 80 -9.24 -1.00 8.48
N ASP A 81 -8.39 -1.71 7.76
CA ASP A 81 -7.08 -2.14 8.27
C ASP A 81 -6.17 -0.95 8.56
N ALA A 82 -6.20 0.06 7.69
CA ALA A 82 -5.40 1.27 7.89
C ALA A 82 -5.85 2.01 9.15
N ILE A 83 -7.14 2.14 9.37
CA ILE A 83 -7.69 2.78 10.57
C ILE A 83 -7.36 1.95 11.81
N TYR A 84 -7.56 0.64 11.73
CA TYR A 84 -7.29 -0.28 12.84
C TYR A 84 -5.83 -0.23 13.29
N ASN A 85 -4.91 -0.13 12.34
CA ASN A 85 -3.48 -0.09 12.62
C ASN A 85 -2.94 1.34 12.76
N LYS A 86 -3.82 2.34 12.78
CA LYS A 86 -3.48 3.75 12.99
C LYS A 86 -2.50 4.30 11.96
N ALA A 87 -2.66 3.89 10.71
CA ALA A 87 -1.86 4.43 9.62
C ALA A 87 -2.19 5.90 9.39
N ASP A 88 -1.19 6.70 9.13
CA ASP A 88 -1.36 8.12 8.84
C ASP A 88 -1.74 8.37 7.39
N ILE A 89 -1.23 7.55 6.48
CA ILE A 89 -1.37 7.71 5.04
C ILE A 89 -1.64 6.36 4.40
N ILE A 90 -2.58 6.33 3.45
CA ILE A 90 -2.75 5.20 2.53
C ILE A 90 -2.14 5.61 1.20
N LEU A 91 -1.21 4.80 0.70
CA LEU A 91 -0.56 5.01 -0.59
C LEU A 91 -1.27 4.14 -1.62
N THR A 92 -1.96 4.76 -2.56
CA THR A 92 -2.75 4.03 -3.54
C THR A 92 -2.90 4.83 -4.83
N GLY A 93 -3.03 4.11 -5.95
CA GLY A 93 -3.40 4.73 -7.24
C GLY A 93 -4.90 4.62 -7.54
N ASP A 94 -5.67 4.06 -6.63
CA ASP A 94 -7.09 3.80 -6.85
C ASP A 94 -7.91 5.09 -6.71
N LYS A 95 -8.70 5.39 -7.75
CA LYS A 95 -9.53 6.59 -7.80
C LYS A 95 -10.58 6.64 -6.70
N ASP A 96 -11.13 5.49 -6.31
CA ASP A 96 -12.14 5.45 -5.27
C ASP A 96 -11.60 5.94 -3.93
N PHE A 97 -10.34 5.63 -3.62
CA PHE A 97 -9.68 6.20 -2.46
C PHE A 97 -9.38 7.69 -2.64
N LEU A 98 -8.83 8.06 -3.79
CA LEU A 98 -8.41 9.44 -4.04
C LEU A 98 -9.58 10.42 -4.05
N GLU A 99 -10.74 9.98 -4.50
CA GLU A 99 -11.94 10.81 -4.58
C GLU A 99 -12.79 10.81 -3.31
N ALA A 100 -12.42 10.02 -2.32
CA ALA A 100 -13.21 9.87 -1.09
C ALA A 100 -13.08 11.02 -0.09
N ASN A 101 -12.15 11.95 -0.34
CA ASN A 101 -11.94 13.13 0.53
C ASN A 101 -11.64 12.78 1.98
N LEU A 102 -10.90 11.70 2.20
CA LEU A 102 -10.54 11.26 3.53
C LEU A 102 -9.43 12.15 4.11
N THR A 103 -9.53 12.44 5.39
CA THR A 103 -8.52 13.24 6.08
C THR A 103 -7.72 12.45 7.09
N ASN A 104 -8.24 11.32 7.54
CA ASN A 104 -7.56 10.47 8.52
C ASN A 104 -8.00 9.01 8.31
N PRO A 105 -7.20 8.19 7.63
CA PRO A 105 -5.87 8.52 7.08
C PRO A 105 -5.95 9.42 5.85
N LEU A 106 -4.86 10.12 5.57
CA LEU A 106 -4.71 10.85 4.31
C LEU A 106 -4.51 9.87 3.16
N ILE A 107 -4.94 10.24 1.97
CA ILE A 107 -4.78 9.41 0.80
C ILE A 107 -3.84 10.09 -0.20
N PHE A 108 -2.75 9.43 -0.55
CA PHE A 108 -1.80 9.93 -1.54
C PHE A 108 -1.60 8.90 -2.64
N SER A 109 -1.55 9.36 -3.88
CA SER A 109 -1.01 8.55 -4.97
C SER A 109 0.52 8.54 -4.88
N PRO A 110 1.21 7.63 -5.58
CA PRO A 110 2.68 7.66 -5.61
C PRO A 110 3.25 9.00 -6.03
N SER A 111 2.66 9.65 -7.04
CA SER A 111 3.10 10.98 -7.48
C SER A 111 2.92 12.03 -6.40
N MET A 112 1.77 12.04 -5.76
CA MET A 112 1.46 13.02 -4.71
C MET A 112 2.42 12.86 -3.53
N LEU A 113 2.68 11.63 -3.12
CA LEU A 113 3.59 11.37 -2.00
C LEU A 113 5.03 11.75 -2.36
N TYR A 114 5.46 11.42 -3.59
CA TYR A 114 6.80 11.80 -4.04
C TYR A 114 6.99 13.31 -4.01
N GLU A 115 6.02 14.07 -4.50
CA GLU A 115 6.06 15.53 -4.45
C GLU A 115 6.08 16.06 -3.02
N TYR A 116 5.25 15.47 -2.16
CA TYR A 116 5.19 15.86 -0.75
C TYR A 116 6.54 15.67 -0.05
N LEU A 117 7.20 14.52 -0.27
CA LEU A 117 8.48 14.22 0.36
C LEU A 117 9.63 15.03 -0.19
N ASN A 118 9.53 15.51 -1.44
CA ASN A 118 10.60 16.28 -2.10
C ASN A 118 10.28 17.77 -2.18
N LYS A 119 9.29 18.21 -1.47
CA LYS A 119 8.93 19.61 -1.38
C LYS A 119 9.90 20.34 -0.45
N ASP A 120 10.37 21.46 -0.90
CA ASP A 120 11.29 22.32 -0.12
C ASP A 120 10.59 23.01 1.04
#